data_24c50f9fc142976c71e2c257e3026c1b
#
_entry.id   24c50f9fc142976c71e2c257e3026c1b
#
_cell.length_a   1.000
_cell.length_b   1.000
_cell.length_c   1.000
_cell.angle_alpha   90.00
_cell.angle_beta   90.00
_cell.angle_gamma   90.00
#
_symmetry.space_group_name_H-M   'P 1'
#
loop_
_entity.id
_entity.type
_entity.pdbx_description
1 polymer ?
#
loop_
_entity_poly.entity_id
_entity_poly.type
_entity_poly.pdbx_seq_one_letter_code
_entity_poly.pdbx_strand_id
1 'polypeptide(L)'
;MLFQNGALFDSLPVWENVAFGLLARGAVARREARARAEAVLAQVGLAASVGDLSPSELSGGMQKRVGLARAIAAEPAIMFFDEPTTGLDPIMGAIIDGLIVDCVKRLGSTAVAITHDMASARRIGDHAAMLHQGRIVWTDRAEHLLDSGNPVVDQFTHGRREGPIQMELRR
;
A
#
# COMPACT_ATOMS: atom_id res chain seq x y z
N MET A 1 -7.73 2.89 -3.46
CA MET A 1 -6.85 3.23 -2.32
C MET A 1 -6.63 2.00 -1.46
N LEU A 2 -5.39 1.73 -1.04
CA LEU A 2 -5.05 0.75 -0.02
C LEU A 2 -4.82 1.49 1.31
N PHE A 3 -5.62 1.15 2.32
CA PHE A 3 -5.53 1.71 3.66
C PHE A 3 -4.57 0.92 4.55
N GLN A 4 -4.06 1.54 5.60
CA GLN A 4 -3.05 1.01 6.51
C GLN A 4 -3.27 -0.45 6.96
N ASN A 5 -4.48 -0.85 7.34
CA ASN A 5 -4.81 -2.20 7.80
C ASN A 5 -5.65 -2.99 6.78
N GLY A 6 -5.53 -2.65 5.47
CA GLY A 6 -6.38 -3.21 4.44
C GLY A 6 -7.81 -2.68 4.47
N ALA A 7 -8.34 -2.29 5.63
CA ALA A 7 -9.70 -1.80 5.87
C ALA A 7 -10.76 -2.64 5.14
N LEU A 8 -10.68 -3.96 5.31
CA LEU A 8 -11.65 -4.89 4.74
C LEU A 8 -12.97 -4.79 5.50
N PHE A 9 -14.05 -5.04 4.80
CA PHE A 9 -15.38 -5.12 5.40
C PHE A 9 -15.54 -6.51 6.02
N ASP A 10 -15.59 -6.60 7.34
CA ASP A 10 -15.67 -7.87 8.08
C ASP A 10 -16.96 -8.66 7.78
N SER A 11 -18.02 -7.96 7.40
CA SER A 11 -19.32 -8.56 7.04
C SER A 11 -19.37 -9.15 5.63
N LEU A 12 -18.31 -8.98 4.83
CA LEU A 12 -18.26 -9.44 3.44
C LEU A 12 -17.16 -10.49 3.26
N PRO A 13 -17.39 -11.55 2.46
CA PRO A 13 -16.31 -12.45 2.06
C PRO A 13 -15.25 -11.72 1.24
N VAL A 14 -14.07 -12.31 1.14
CA VAL A 14 -12.91 -11.72 0.47
C VAL A 14 -13.22 -11.32 -0.97
N TRP A 15 -13.90 -12.17 -1.75
CA TRP A 15 -14.20 -11.83 -3.14
C TRP A 15 -15.11 -10.61 -3.27
N GLU A 16 -16.08 -10.42 -2.35
CA GLU A 16 -16.93 -9.23 -2.34
C GLU A 16 -16.16 -7.98 -1.89
N ASN A 17 -15.22 -8.13 -0.96
CA ASN A 17 -14.30 -7.05 -0.62
C ASN A 17 -13.52 -6.59 -1.85
N VAL A 18 -12.95 -7.53 -2.62
CA VAL A 18 -12.19 -7.21 -3.84
C VAL A 18 -13.08 -6.56 -4.90
N ALA A 19 -14.27 -7.13 -5.13
CA ALA A 19 -15.21 -6.64 -6.14
C ALA A 19 -16.06 -5.44 -5.67
N PHE A 20 -15.89 -4.94 -4.45
CA PHE A 20 -16.78 -3.96 -3.84
C PHE A 20 -17.02 -2.74 -4.73
N GLY A 21 -15.97 -2.16 -5.29
CA GLY A 21 -16.08 -0.99 -6.16
C GLY A 21 -16.80 -1.27 -7.49
N LEU A 22 -16.72 -2.50 -8.00
CA LEU A 22 -17.42 -2.93 -9.22
C LEU A 22 -18.91 -3.14 -8.95
N LEU A 23 -19.24 -3.78 -7.81
CA LEU A 23 -20.61 -4.04 -7.39
C LEU A 23 -21.34 -2.74 -7.01
N ALA A 24 -20.69 -1.86 -6.25
CA ALA A 24 -21.28 -0.60 -5.80
C ALA A 24 -21.64 0.34 -6.95
N ARG A 25 -20.91 0.28 -8.06
CA ARG A 25 -21.21 1.06 -9.27
C ARG A 25 -22.26 0.41 -10.16
N GLY A 26 -22.71 -0.81 -9.86
CA GLY A 26 -23.58 -1.57 -10.75
C GLY A 26 -22.95 -1.87 -12.12
N ALA A 27 -21.61 -1.82 -12.21
CA ALA A 27 -20.90 -1.91 -13.48
C ALA A 27 -20.94 -3.31 -14.09
N VAL A 28 -21.11 -4.35 -13.24
CA VAL A 28 -21.08 -5.77 -13.67
C VAL A 28 -22.06 -6.61 -12.85
N ALA A 29 -22.51 -7.72 -13.43
CA ALA A 29 -23.33 -8.70 -12.72
C ALA A 29 -22.49 -9.39 -11.60
N ARG A 30 -23.15 -9.84 -10.52
CA ARG A 30 -22.49 -10.48 -9.36
C ARG A 30 -21.58 -11.66 -9.75
N ARG A 31 -22.00 -12.49 -10.71
CA ARG A 31 -21.19 -13.61 -11.21
C ARG A 31 -19.89 -13.14 -11.88
N GLU A 32 -19.98 -12.11 -12.68
CA GLU A 32 -18.83 -11.51 -13.35
C GLU A 32 -17.90 -10.81 -12.35
N ALA A 33 -18.47 -10.09 -11.36
CA ALA A 33 -17.70 -9.47 -10.29
C ALA A 33 -16.87 -10.48 -9.51
N ARG A 34 -17.44 -11.67 -9.22
CA ARG A 34 -16.72 -12.77 -8.56
C ARG A 34 -15.57 -13.28 -9.42
N ALA A 35 -15.80 -13.57 -10.70
CA ALA A 35 -14.75 -14.05 -11.60
C ALA A 35 -13.60 -13.03 -11.73
N ARG A 36 -13.91 -11.73 -11.79
CA ARG A 36 -12.90 -10.65 -11.78
C ARG A 36 -12.14 -10.61 -10.46
N ALA A 37 -12.81 -10.75 -9.32
CA ALA A 37 -12.16 -10.78 -8.02
C ALA A 37 -11.18 -11.96 -7.90
N GLU A 38 -11.56 -13.15 -8.33
CA GLU A 38 -10.70 -14.34 -8.35
C GLU A 38 -9.46 -14.13 -9.24
N ALA A 39 -9.64 -13.53 -10.41
CA ALA A 39 -8.53 -13.20 -11.30
C ALA A 39 -7.56 -12.18 -10.67
N VAL A 40 -8.09 -11.18 -9.94
CA VAL A 40 -7.27 -10.17 -9.26
C VAL A 40 -6.58 -10.75 -8.02
N LEU A 41 -7.23 -11.66 -7.28
CA LEU A 41 -6.60 -12.38 -6.17
C LEU A 41 -5.37 -13.17 -6.64
N ALA A 42 -5.47 -13.85 -7.78
CA ALA A 42 -4.32 -14.54 -8.38
C ALA A 42 -3.16 -13.57 -8.69
N GLN A 43 -3.44 -12.34 -9.13
CA GLN A 43 -2.42 -11.32 -9.43
C GLN A 43 -1.63 -10.88 -8.19
N VAL A 44 -2.21 -10.99 -7.00
CA VAL A 44 -1.54 -10.69 -5.72
C VAL A 44 -1.07 -11.97 -5.01
N GLY A 45 -0.99 -13.09 -5.71
CA GLY A 45 -0.47 -14.37 -5.21
C GLY A 45 -1.38 -15.06 -4.20
N LEU A 46 -2.70 -14.88 -4.31
CA LEU A 46 -3.71 -15.57 -3.50
C LEU A 46 -4.49 -16.56 -4.35
N ALA A 47 -4.74 -17.76 -3.81
CA ALA A 47 -5.56 -18.76 -4.49
C ALA A 47 -7.04 -18.31 -4.55
N ALA A 48 -7.78 -18.74 -5.59
CA ALA A 48 -9.20 -18.42 -5.74
C ALA A 48 -10.05 -18.87 -4.54
N SER A 49 -9.67 -19.96 -3.87
CA SER A 49 -10.33 -20.47 -2.66
C SER A 49 -10.32 -19.49 -1.49
N VAL A 50 -9.35 -18.56 -1.45
CA VAL A 50 -9.31 -17.48 -0.45
C VAL A 50 -10.51 -16.54 -0.60
N GLY A 51 -11.11 -16.48 -1.79
CA GLY A 51 -12.27 -15.65 -2.06
C GLY A 51 -13.48 -15.90 -1.15
N ASP A 52 -13.67 -17.13 -0.68
CA ASP A 52 -14.81 -17.50 0.16
C ASP A 52 -14.55 -17.30 1.67
N LEU A 53 -13.32 -16.99 2.06
CA LEU A 53 -12.97 -16.72 3.45
C LEU A 53 -13.50 -15.35 3.93
N SER A 54 -13.68 -15.22 5.24
CA SER A 54 -13.88 -13.92 5.89
C SER A 54 -12.53 -13.22 6.18
N PRO A 55 -12.50 -11.89 6.31
CA PRO A 55 -11.28 -11.17 6.67
C PRO A 55 -10.61 -11.65 7.95
N SER A 56 -11.38 -12.13 8.92
CA SER A 56 -10.87 -12.64 10.20
C SER A 56 -10.11 -13.97 10.09
N GLU A 57 -10.28 -14.70 9.00
CA GLU A 57 -9.56 -15.96 8.72
C GLU A 57 -8.23 -15.73 8.01
N LEU A 58 -7.91 -14.48 7.68
CA LEU A 58 -6.70 -14.11 6.93
C LEU A 58 -5.56 -13.71 7.85
N SER A 59 -4.34 -14.10 7.51
CA SER A 59 -3.14 -13.50 8.10
C SER A 59 -3.01 -12.03 7.72
N GLY A 60 -2.23 -11.24 8.48
CA GLY A 60 -2.00 -9.82 8.18
C GLY A 60 -1.47 -9.58 6.76
N GLY A 61 -0.53 -10.40 6.29
CA GLY A 61 -0.02 -10.33 4.93
C GLY A 61 -1.07 -10.68 3.86
N MET A 62 -1.99 -11.61 4.15
CA MET A 62 -3.12 -11.91 3.26
C MET A 62 -4.11 -10.74 3.24
N GLN A 63 -4.43 -10.13 4.38
CA GLN A 63 -5.31 -8.95 4.44
C GLN A 63 -4.77 -7.79 3.60
N LYS A 64 -3.46 -7.52 3.66
CA LYS A 64 -2.80 -6.50 2.83
C LYS A 64 -2.92 -6.83 1.34
N ARG A 65 -2.70 -8.09 0.94
CA ARG A 65 -2.84 -8.53 -0.46
C ARG A 65 -4.29 -8.43 -0.94
N VAL A 66 -5.27 -8.79 -0.12
CA VAL A 66 -6.70 -8.58 -0.44
C VAL A 66 -7.03 -7.09 -0.57
N GLY A 67 -6.51 -6.24 0.32
CA GLY A 67 -6.65 -4.78 0.22
C GLY A 67 -6.04 -4.21 -1.08
N LEU A 68 -4.87 -4.73 -1.49
CA LEU A 68 -4.25 -4.39 -2.76
C LEU A 68 -5.11 -4.87 -3.94
N ALA A 69 -5.60 -6.12 -3.90
CA ALA A 69 -6.52 -6.66 -4.90
C ALA A 69 -7.75 -5.77 -5.07
N ARG A 70 -8.39 -5.34 -3.97
CA ARG A 70 -9.51 -4.39 -4.01
C ARG A 70 -9.13 -3.05 -4.64
N ALA A 71 -7.94 -2.54 -4.35
CA ALA A 71 -7.48 -1.27 -4.89
C ALA A 71 -7.29 -1.30 -6.40
N ILE A 72 -6.85 -2.45 -6.97
CA ILE A 72 -6.56 -2.61 -8.40
C ILE A 72 -7.73 -3.17 -9.21
N ALA A 73 -8.76 -3.76 -8.57
CA ALA A 73 -9.87 -4.43 -9.26
C ALA A 73 -10.65 -3.55 -10.25
N ALA A 74 -10.66 -2.24 -10.02
CA ALA A 74 -11.32 -1.26 -10.90
C ALA A 74 -10.36 -0.61 -11.90
N GLU A 75 -9.13 -1.10 -12.03
CA GLU A 75 -8.07 -0.59 -12.94
C GLU A 75 -7.94 0.94 -12.89
N PRO A 76 -7.69 1.53 -11.71
CA PRO A 76 -7.68 2.98 -11.57
C PRO A 76 -6.45 3.60 -12.23
N ALA A 77 -6.60 4.80 -12.81
CA ALA A 77 -5.48 5.58 -13.35
C ALA A 77 -4.55 6.11 -12.24
N ILE A 78 -5.09 6.34 -11.02
CA ILE A 78 -4.32 6.84 -9.88
C ILE A 78 -4.60 5.95 -8.66
N MET A 79 -3.53 5.54 -7.98
CA MET A 79 -3.59 4.73 -6.76
C MET A 79 -2.97 5.45 -5.57
N PHE A 80 -3.58 5.28 -4.40
CA PHE A 80 -3.05 5.77 -3.12
C PHE A 80 -2.80 4.59 -2.19
N PHE A 81 -1.61 4.56 -1.60
CA PHE A 81 -1.18 3.57 -0.62
C PHE A 81 -0.84 4.26 0.70
N ASP A 82 -1.54 3.87 1.76
CA ASP A 82 -1.34 4.42 3.10
C ASP A 82 -0.71 3.35 3.98
N GLU A 83 0.58 3.52 4.29
CA GLU A 83 1.38 2.62 5.11
C GLU A 83 1.23 1.13 4.69
N PRO A 84 1.53 0.76 3.44
CA PRO A 84 1.18 -0.54 2.89
C PRO A 84 1.86 -1.71 3.60
N THR A 85 3.05 -1.50 4.18
CA THR A 85 3.88 -2.54 4.79
C THR A 85 3.89 -2.51 6.32
N THR A 86 3.23 -1.52 6.93
CA THR A 86 3.17 -1.39 8.40
C THR A 86 2.54 -2.62 9.04
N GLY A 87 3.21 -3.14 10.09
CA GLY A 87 2.78 -4.32 10.84
C GLY A 87 3.18 -5.65 10.21
N LEU A 88 3.97 -5.63 9.14
CA LEU A 88 4.54 -6.83 8.52
C LEU A 88 6.03 -6.99 8.89
N ASP A 89 6.50 -8.23 8.85
CA ASP A 89 7.94 -8.48 8.90
C ASP A 89 8.65 -7.98 7.63
N PRO A 90 9.98 -7.75 7.65
CA PRO A 90 10.70 -7.15 6.54
C PRO A 90 10.62 -7.96 5.22
N ILE A 91 10.50 -9.30 5.30
CA ILE A 91 10.41 -10.17 4.12
C ILE A 91 9.03 -9.99 3.47
N MET A 92 7.98 -10.07 4.28
CA MET A 92 6.61 -9.86 3.80
C MET A 92 6.42 -8.43 3.30
N GLY A 93 7.00 -7.43 3.97
CA GLY A 93 7.02 -6.05 3.51
C GLY A 93 7.60 -5.91 2.11
N ALA A 94 8.77 -6.53 1.86
CA ALA A 94 9.41 -6.52 0.55
C ALA A 94 8.55 -7.20 -0.54
N ILE A 95 7.81 -8.26 -0.18
CA ILE A 95 6.88 -8.93 -1.10
C ILE A 95 5.72 -7.99 -1.47
N ILE A 96 5.13 -7.29 -0.49
CA ILE A 96 4.06 -6.32 -0.75
C ILE A 96 4.55 -5.15 -1.61
N ASP A 97 5.74 -4.61 -1.34
CA ASP A 97 6.37 -3.57 -2.15
C ASP A 97 6.52 -4.01 -3.62
N GLY A 98 7.03 -5.23 -3.83
CA GLY A 98 7.15 -5.82 -5.17
C GLY A 98 5.80 -5.93 -5.88
N LEU A 99 4.78 -6.43 -5.19
CA LEU A 99 3.42 -6.54 -5.75
C LEU A 99 2.84 -5.17 -6.12
N ILE A 100 3.08 -4.13 -5.31
CA ILE A 100 2.67 -2.76 -5.62
C ILE A 100 3.32 -2.28 -6.92
N VAL A 101 4.65 -2.40 -7.03
CA VAL A 101 5.41 -1.98 -8.21
C VAL A 101 4.91 -2.71 -9.47
N ASP A 102 4.74 -4.04 -9.38
CA ASP A 102 4.27 -4.84 -10.51
C ASP A 102 2.85 -4.47 -10.94
N CYS A 103 1.94 -4.24 -9.98
CA CYS A 103 0.57 -3.81 -10.27
C CYS A 103 0.54 -2.43 -10.92
N VAL A 104 1.29 -1.45 -10.38
CA VAL A 104 1.37 -0.08 -10.92
C VAL A 104 1.89 -0.10 -12.36
N LYS A 105 2.99 -0.81 -12.60
CA LYS A 105 3.59 -0.93 -13.95
C LYS A 105 2.65 -1.61 -14.94
N ARG A 106 2.04 -2.74 -14.56
CA ARG A 106 1.12 -3.48 -15.43
C ARG A 106 -0.11 -2.68 -15.82
N LEU A 107 -0.66 -1.88 -14.89
CA LEU A 107 -1.84 -1.05 -15.14
C LEU A 107 -1.49 0.29 -15.82
N GLY A 108 -0.21 0.66 -15.91
CA GLY A 108 0.18 1.99 -16.37
C GLY A 108 -0.35 3.12 -15.49
N SER A 109 -0.58 2.83 -14.21
CA SER A 109 -1.17 3.77 -13.25
C SER A 109 -0.12 4.67 -12.64
N THR A 110 -0.54 5.85 -12.14
CA THR A 110 0.27 6.67 -11.24
C THR A 110 -0.02 6.28 -9.80
N ALA A 111 1.02 6.21 -8.97
CA ALA A 111 0.88 5.85 -7.56
C ALA A 111 1.43 6.93 -6.63
N VAL A 112 0.74 7.15 -5.50
CA VAL A 112 1.23 7.93 -4.37
C VAL A 112 1.21 7.02 -3.15
N ALA A 113 2.37 6.81 -2.54
CA ALA A 113 2.50 6.03 -1.30
C ALA A 113 2.93 6.95 -0.14
N ILE A 114 2.33 6.75 1.02
CA ILE A 114 2.75 7.36 2.27
C ILE A 114 3.34 6.24 3.11
N THR A 115 4.57 6.42 3.57
CA THR A 115 5.24 5.46 4.44
C THR A 115 6.32 6.13 5.28
N HIS A 116 6.60 5.56 6.44
CA HIS A 116 7.76 5.89 7.26
C HIS A 116 8.89 4.85 7.14
N ASP A 117 8.68 3.78 6.34
CA ASP A 117 9.72 2.80 6.04
C ASP A 117 10.56 3.24 4.83
N MET A 118 11.79 3.61 5.09
CA MET A 118 12.72 4.11 4.06
C MET A 118 13.10 3.05 3.04
N ALA A 119 13.13 1.78 3.42
CA ALA A 119 13.39 0.68 2.50
C ALA A 119 12.21 0.51 1.53
N SER A 120 10.98 0.57 2.04
CA SER A 120 9.75 0.55 1.25
C SER A 120 9.67 1.76 0.32
N ALA A 121 9.90 2.99 0.83
CA ALA A 121 9.88 4.21 0.02
C ALA A 121 10.81 4.12 -1.20
N ARG A 122 12.03 3.60 -1.01
CA ARG A 122 13.02 3.43 -2.09
C ARG A 122 12.68 2.31 -3.08
N ARG A 123 11.94 1.27 -2.66
CA ARG A 123 11.51 0.19 -3.56
C ARG A 123 10.32 0.59 -4.41
N ILE A 124 9.35 1.31 -3.82
CA ILE A 124 8.09 1.66 -4.49
C ILE A 124 8.25 2.90 -5.35
N GLY A 125 8.97 3.93 -4.84
CA GLY A 125 8.97 5.27 -5.40
C GLY A 125 10.01 5.48 -6.49
N ASP A 126 9.63 6.17 -7.57
CA ASP A 126 10.58 6.80 -8.49
C ASP A 126 11.08 8.13 -7.90
N HIS A 127 10.18 8.86 -7.22
CA HIS A 127 10.43 10.10 -6.50
C HIS A 127 9.95 10.00 -5.07
N ALA A 128 10.61 10.72 -4.17
CA ALA A 128 10.22 10.84 -2.77
C ALA A 128 10.11 12.31 -2.35
N ALA A 129 9.23 12.57 -1.40
CA ALA A 129 9.07 13.89 -0.79
C ALA A 129 8.97 13.73 0.73
N MET A 130 9.66 14.59 1.48
CA MET A 130 9.55 14.62 2.94
C MET A 130 8.56 15.70 3.36
N LEU A 131 7.49 15.27 4.03
CA LEU A 131 6.51 16.14 4.65
C LEU A 131 6.90 16.35 6.12
N HIS A 132 7.10 17.61 6.53
CA HIS A 132 7.38 17.98 7.91
C HIS A 132 6.64 19.28 8.28
N GLN A 133 5.92 19.26 9.41
CA GLN A 133 5.14 20.39 9.91
C GLN A 133 4.22 21.04 8.84
N GLY A 134 3.52 20.18 8.06
CA GLY A 134 2.57 20.62 7.04
C GLY A 134 3.20 21.18 5.76
N ARG A 135 4.52 21.04 5.58
CA ARG A 135 5.25 21.51 4.39
C ARG A 135 6.12 20.41 3.80
N ILE A 136 6.25 20.39 2.49
CA ILE A 136 7.27 19.58 1.83
C ILE A 136 8.60 20.31 1.98
N VAL A 137 9.52 19.68 2.73
CA VAL A 137 10.84 20.25 3.05
C VAL A 137 11.94 19.74 2.13
N TRP A 138 11.66 18.67 1.38
CA TRP A 138 12.57 18.07 0.42
C TRP A 138 11.79 17.25 -0.61
N THR A 139 12.29 17.18 -1.83
CA THR A 139 11.80 16.30 -2.89
C THR A 139 12.94 16.01 -3.85
N ASP A 140 13.10 14.74 -4.23
CA ASP A 140 14.08 14.26 -5.21
C ASP A 140 13.72 12.84 -5.65
N ARG A 141 14.60 12.18 -6.43
CA ARG A 141 14.51 10.77 -6.75
C ARG A 141 14.60 9.93 -5.47
N ALA A 142 13.84 8.86 -5.40
CA ALA A 142 13.81 8.01 -4.21
C ALA A 142 15.17 7.37 -3.87
N GLU A 143 16.05 7.19 -4.87
CA GLU A 143 17.41 6.69 -4.65
C GLU A 143 18.29 7.62 -3.80
N HIS A 144 18.03 8.95 -3.83
CA HIS A 144 18.77 9.95 -3.03
C HIS A 144 18.25 10.11 -1.61
N LEU A 145 17.22 9.36 -1.21
CA LEU A 145 16.55 9.52 0.09
C LEU A 145 17.50 9.37 1.30
N LEU A 146 18.48 8.47 1.20
CA LEU A 146 19.46 8.24 2.29
C LEU A 146 20.68 9.17 2.24
N ASP A 147 20.86 9.89 1.14
CA ASP A 147 21.94 10.86 0.93
C ASP A 147 21.34 12.18 0.39
N SER A 148 20.39 12.69 1.12
CA SER A 148 19.55 13.81 0.69
C SER A 148 20.24 15.17 0.77
N GLY A 149 21.28 15.30 1.57
CA GLY A 149 21.90 16.58 1.93
C GLY A 149 21.01 17.52 2.72
N ASN A 150 19.80 17.11 3.09
CA ASN A 150 18.87 17.87 3.89
C ASN A 150 18.88 17.37 5.34
N PRO A 151 19.22 18.20 6.34
CA PRO A 151 19.38 17.76 7.72
C PRO A 151 18.12 17.20 8.37
N VAL A 152 16.91 17.61 7.92
CA VAL A 152 15.63 17.07 8.40
C VAL A 152 15.43 15.66 7.86
N VAL A 153 15.68 15.45 6.57
CA VAL A 153 15.59 14.13 5.92
C VAL A 153 16.63 13.21 6.50
N ASP A 154 17.89 13.64 6.61
CA ASP A 154 18.99 12.83 7.14
C ASP A 154 18.76 12.40 8.59
N GLN A 155 18.19 13.26 9.44
CA GLN A 155 17.82 12.89 10.79
C GLN A 155 16.78 11.78 10.78
N PHE A 156 15.75 11.91 9.98
CA PHE A 156 14.63 10.97 9.92
C PHE A 156 15.06 9.63 9.33
N THR A 157 15.73 9.64 8.18
CA THR A 157 16.13 8.43 7.45
C THR A 157 17.15 7.58 8.20
N HIS A 158 18.02 8.22 8.99
CA HIS A 158 19.04 7.54 9.81
C HIS A 158 18.61 7.32 11.27
N GLY A 159 17.38 7.74 11.65
CA GLY A 159 16.88 7.58 13.02
C GLY A 159 17.72 8.30 14.07
N ARG A 160 18.34 9.45 13.72
CA ARG A 160 19.21 10.16 14.65
C ARG A 160 18.37 10.86 15.73
N ARG A 161 18.78 10.69 16.99
CA ARG A 161 18.13 11.31 18.14
C ARG A 161 18.24 12.85 18.11
N GLU A 162 19.40 13.34 17.71
CA GLU A 162 19.71 14.77 17.66
C GLU A 162 19.59 15.29 16.23
N GLY A 163 19.01 16.48 16.08
CA GLY A 163 18.80 17.14 14.78
C GLY A 163 17.68 18.17 14.80
N PRO A 164 17.31 18.67 13.63
CA PRO A 164 16.29 19.73 13.52
C PRO A 164 14.87 19.27 13.92
N ILE A 165 14.56 17.97 13.85
CA ILE A 165 13.28 17.43 14.33
C ILE A 165 13.39 17.26 15.84
N GLN A 166 12.67 18.09 16.59
CA GLN A 166 12.58 18.00 18.05
C GLN A 166 11.28 17.30 18.44
N MET A 167 11.40 16.20 19.18
CA MET A 167 10.24 15.51 19.75
C MET A 167 10.03 15.99 21.19
N GLU A 168 8.91 16.64 21.46
CA GLU A 168 8.50 16.94 22.85
C GLU A 168 8.08 15.63 23.52
N LEU A 169 8.94 15.12 24.41
CA LEU A 169 8.54 14.06 25.34
C LEU A 169 7.64 14.71 26.40
N ARG A 170 6.32 14.65 26.22
CA ARG A 170 5.40 14.97 27.31
C ARG A 170 5.69 14.02 28.47
N ARG A 171 6.15 14.59 29.58
CA ARG A 171 6.27 13.89 30.87
C ARG A 171 4.90 13.71 31.49
#